data_3a81ec5187e775b98eaddf1f5a1a6041
#
_entry.id   3a81ec5187e775b98eaddf1f5a1a6041
#
_cell.length_a   1.000
_cell.length_b   1.000
_cell.length_c   1.000
_cell.angle_alpha   90.00
_cell.angle_beta   90.00
_cell.angle_gamma   90.00
#
_symmetry.space_group_name_H-M   'P 1'
#
loop_
_entity.id
_entity.type
_entity.pdbx_description
1 polymer ?
#
loop_
_entity_poly.entity_id
_entity_poly.type
_entity_poly.pdbx_seq_one_letter_code
_entity_poly.pdbx_strand_id
1 'polypeptide(L)'
;MSKGNINDGSRKIKFGIAPKLLLGVLCPLIAAMVIMSVFLGVQGSKIVNQVMGGQLDAQASAAANQVKAFLERYYGVAECLAATQIVRDTTSEEIKGGMAENDLYESLLETLRLVQEDDAENIDYVWVADLKTGELIQSDGTLFKSGEIDFNGRSWYTLINNKKDTITTESYASANG
;
A
#
# COMPACT_ATOMS: atom_id res chain seq x y z
N MET A 1 11.08 -94.04 9.62
CA MET A 1 10.32 -92.97 9.02
C MET A 1 9.12 -92.65 9.91
N SER A 2 9.23 -91.66 10.77
CA SER A 2 8.16 -91.22 11.67
C SER A 2 7.61 -89.89 11.18
N LYS A 3 6.36 -89.83 10.79
CA LYS A 3 5.66 -88.67 10.43
C LYS A 3 5.21 -87.90 11.66
N GLY A 4 5.82 -86.77 11.93
CA GLY A 4 5.40 -85.82 12.98
C GLY A 4 4.10 -85.16 12.59
N ASN A 5 3.08 -85.33 13.37
CA ASN A 5 1.77 -84.71 13.27
C ASN A 5 1.87 -83.34 13.90
N ILE A 6 1.83 -82.29 13.10
CA ILE A 6 1.80 -80.86 13.52
C ILE A 6 0.33 -80.52 13.82
N ASN A 7 0.00 -80.62 15.11
CA ASN A 7 -1.31 -80.13 15.59
C ASN A 7 -1.35 -78.61 15.58
N ASP A 8 -1.98 -78.04 14.55
CA ASP A 8 -2.29 -76.62 14.46
C ASP A 8 -3.40 -76.28 15.48
N GLY A 9 -2.95 -75.92 16.66
CA GLY A 9 -3.81 -75.47 17.76
C GLY A 9 -4.30 -74.07 17.58
N SER A 10 -5.20 -73.80 16.62
CA SER A 10 -5.93 -72.55 16.52
C SER A 10 -6.70 -72.26 17.81
N ARG A 11 -6.09 -71.52 18.73
CA ARG A 11 -6.71 -71.07 19.99
C ARG A 11 -7.82 -70.06 19.61
N LYS A 12 -9.06 -70.50 19.51
CA LYS A 12 -10.26 -69.66 19.46
C LYS A 12 -10.33 -68.86 20.76
N ILE A 13 -9.95 -67.61 20.70
CA ILE A 13 -10.09 -66.66 21.80
C ILE A 13 -11.59 -66.50 22.07
N LYS A 14 -12.09 -67.10 23.11
CA LYS A 14 -13.48 -66.94 23.57
C LYS A 14 -13.59 -65.62 24.30
N PHE A 15 -14.03 -64.57 23.60
CA PHE A 15 -14.36 -63.33 24.25
C PHE A 15 -15.50 -63.53 25.25
N GLY A 16 -15.22 -63.28 26.54
CA GLY A 16 -16.24 -63.28 27.59
C GLY A 16 -17.29 -62.17 27.36
N ILE A 17 -18.37 -62.20 28.13
CA ILE A 17 -19.47 -61.20 27.96
C ILE A 17 -18.99 -59.76 28.23
N ALA A 18 -18.11 -59.56 29.18
CA ALA A 18 -17.56 -58.26 29.55
C ALA A 18 -16.81 -57.55 28.39
N PRO A 19 -15.84 -58.16 27.65
CA PRO A 19 -15.20 -57.53 26.52
C PRO A 19 -16.13 -57.27 25.33
N LYS A 20 -17.17 -58.12 25.13
CA LYS A 20 -18.17 -57.87 24.08
C LYS A 20 -19.04 -56.66 24.38
N LEU A 21 -19.45 -56.49 25.63
CA LEU A 21 -20.18 -55.31 26.09
C LEU A 21 -19.32 -54.03 26.01
N LEU A 22 -18.06 -54.14 26.42
CA LEU A 22 -17.12 -53.02 26.38
C LEU A 22 -16.86 -52.57 24.94
N LEU A 23 -16.66 -53.49 24.00
CA LEU A 23 -16.49 -53.18 22.58
C LEU A 23 -17.77 -52.62 21.97
N GLY A 24 -18.93 -53.15 22.33
CA GLY A 24 -20.23 -52.72 21.83
C GLY A 24 -20.61 -51.27 22.25
N VAL A 25 -20.11 -50.79 23.39
CA VAL A 25 -20.39 -49.44 23.86
C VAL A 25 -19.25 -48.48 23.53
N LEU A 26 -17.99 -48.91 23.71
CA LEU A 26 -16.82 -48.03 23.52
C LEU A 26 -16.57 -47.69 22.06
N CYS A 27 -16.73 -48.63 21.12
CA CYS A 27 -16.51 -48.37 19.71
C CYS A 27 -17.46 -47.32 19.12
N PRO A 28 -18.79 -47.37 19.33
CA PRO A 28 -19.67 -46.34 18.83
C PRO A 28 -19.43 -44.98 19.53
N LEU A 29 -19.04 -44.97 20.78
CA LEU A 29 -18.72 -43.73 21.50
C LEU A 29 -17.45 -43.06 20.95
N ILE A 30 -16.40 -43.82 20.68
CA ILE A 30 -15.17 -43.33 20.04
C ILE A 30 -15.49 -42.84 18.61
N ALA A 31 -16.28 -43.61 17.84
CA ALA A 31 -16.68 -43.22 16.50
C ALA A 31 -17.46 -41.87 16.48
N ALA A 32 -18.38 -41.72 17.44
CA ALA A 32 -19.14 -40.46 17.57
C ALA A 32 -18.22 -39.28 17.94
N MET A 33 -17.25 -39.46 18.82
CA MET A 33 -16.27 -38.43 19.18
C MET A 33 -15.39 -38.04 17.99
N VAL A 34 -14.94 -38.99 17.20
CA VAL A 34 -14.14 -38.70 15.99
C VAL A 34 -14.95 -37.94 14.96
N ILE A 35 -16.19 -38.37 14.69
CA ILE A 35 -17.08 -37.67 13.75
C ILE A 35 -17.33 -36.21 14.21
N MET A 36 -17.62 -36.03 15.49
CA MET A 36 -17.86 -34.71 16.08
C MET A 36 -16.60 -33.83 15.99
N SER A 37 -15.43 -34.37 16.26
CA SER A 37 -14.16 -33.65 16.16
C SER A 37 -13.85 -33.17 14.71
N VAL A 38 -14.08 -34.06 13.75
CA VAL A 38 -13.90 -33.71 12.33
C VAL A 38 -14.92 -32.64 11.90
N PHE A 39 -16.18 -32.81 12.30
CA PHE A 39 -17.23 -31.83 11.98
C PHE A 39 -16.92 -30.44 12.55
N LEU A 40 -16.55 -30.37 13.84
CA LEU A 40 -16.17 -29.12 14.50
C LEU A 40 -14.92 -28.51 13.88
N GLY A 41 -13.93 -29.31 13.50
CA GLY A 41 -12.72 -28.85 12.83
C GLY A 41 -13.00 -28.21 11.46
N VAL A 42 -13.85 -28.86 10.65
CA VAL A 42 -14.23 -28.33 9.33
C VAL A 42 -15.07 -27.05 9.46
N GLN A 43 -16.05 -27.04 10.34
CA GLN A 43 -16.89 -25.86 10.59
C GLN A 43 -16.08 -24.69 11.18
N GLY A 44 -15.24 -24.98 12.16
CA GLY A 44 -14.36 -23.97 12.77
C GLY A 44 -13.40 -23.35 11.75
N SER A 45 -12.77 -24.17 10.91
CA SER A 45 -11.89 -23.68 9.84
C SER A 45 -12.61 -22.80 8.83
N LYS A 46 -13.84 -23.16 8.44
CA LYS A 46 -14.64 -22.31 7.53
C LYS A 46 -14.98 -20.96 8.14
N ILE A 47 -15.42 -20.95 9.40
CA ILE A 47 -15.79 -19.73 10.12
C ILE A 47 -14.55 -18.83 10.28
N VAL A 48 -13.42 -19.38 10.69
CA VAL A 48 -12.16 -18.64 10.85
C VAL A 48 -11.72 -18.03 9.51
N ASN A 49 -11.69 -18.81 8.44
CA ASN A 49 -11.29 -18.30 7.12
C ASN A 49 -12.24 -17.22 6.60
N GLN A 50 -13.54 -17.36 6.82
CA GLN A 50 -14.54 -16.39 6.36
C GLN A 50 -14.46 -15.09 7.17
N VAL A 51 -14.30 -15.18 8.49
CA VAL A 51 -14.19 -14.01 9.37
C VAL A 51 -12.86 -13.29 9.16
N MET A 52 -11.74 -14.03 9.14
CA MET A 52 -10.42 -13.45 8.93
C MET A 52 -10.27 -12.86 7.52
N GLY A 53 -10.76 -13.56 6.49
CA GLY A 53 -10.75 -13.03 5.13
C GLY A 53 -11.54 -11.73 5.02
N GLY A 54 -12.76 -11.70 5.55
CA GLY A 54 -13.58 -10.48 5.53
C GLY A 54 -12.98 -9.32 6.34
N GLN A 55 -12.32 -9.59 7.46
CA GLN A 55 -11.63 -8.56 8.24
C GLN A 55 -10.39 -8.03 7.52
N LEU A 56 -9.58 -8.92 6.92
CA LEU A 56 -8.41 -8.51 6.15
C LEU A 56 -8.79 -7.66 4.94
N ASP A 57 -9.82 -8.06 4.19
CA ASP A 57 -10.33 -7.29 3.05
C ASP A 57 -10.88 -5.93 3.50
N ALA A 58 -11.59 -5.87 4.60
CA ALA A 58 -12.10 -4.61 5.16
C ALA A 58 -10.96 -3.69 5.61
N GLN A 59 -9.94 -4.23 6.29
CA GLN A 59 -8.77 -3.47 6.71
C GLN A 59 -7.93 -2.99 5.51
N ALA A 60 -7.72 -3.85 4.52
CA ALA A 60 -7.01 -3.48 3.29
C ALA A 60 -7.75 -2.37 2.53
N SER A 61 -9.08 -2.48 2.42
CA SER A 61 -9.91 -1.45 1.79
C SER A 61 -9.90 -0.14 2.57
N ALA A 62 -9.95 -0.20 3.90
CA ALA A 62 -9.85 0.99 4.75
C ALA A 62 -8.48 1.68 4.59
N ALA A 63 -7.38 0.91 4.60
CA ALA A 63 -6.05 1.44 4.39
C ALA A 63 -5.89 2.06 2.98
N ALA A 64 -6.39 1.39 1.94
CA ALA A 64 -6.38 1.92 0.58
C ALA A 64 -7.17 3.24 0.46
N ASN A 65 -8.33 3.33 1.11
CA ASN A 65 -9.13 4.55 1.13
C ASN A 65 -8.44 5.69 1.89
N GLN A 66 -7.72 5.38 2.98
CA GLN A 66 -6.93 6.39 3.71
C GLN A 66 -5.80 6.94 2.84
N VAL A 67 -5.04 6.06 2.17
CA VAL A 67 -3.99 6.47 1.22
C VAL A 67 -4.57 7.30 0.08
N LYS A 68 -5.70 6.87 -0.48
CA LYS A 68 -6.38 7.63 -1.53
C LYS A 68 -6.79 9.03 -1.07
N ALA A 69 -7.44 9.15 0.10
CA ALA A 69 -7.84 10.44 0.65
C ALA A 69 -6.64 11.35 0.95
N PHE A 70 -5.54 10.77 1.43
CA PHE A 70 -4.28 11.48 1.63
C PHE A 70 -3.74 12.05 0.31
N LEU A 71 -3.67 11.25 -0.73
CA LEU A 71 -3.21 11.71 -2.04
C LEU A 71 -4.14 12.75 -2.67
N GLU A 72 -5.46 12.56 -2.58
CA GLU A 72 -6.46 13.52 -3.10
C GLU A 72 -6.33 14.91 -2.44
N ARG A 73 -5.96 14.97 -1.16
CA ARG A 73 -5.67 16.24 -0.47
C ARG A 73 -4.53 16.98 -1.17
N TYR A 74 -3.41 16.31 -1.44
CA TYR A 74 -2.25 16.96 -2.07
C TYR A 74 -2.46 17.25 -3.55
N TYR A 75 -3.28 16.47 -4.25
CA TYR A 75 -3.74 16.87 -5.59
C TYR A 75 -4.47 18.21 -5.56
N GLY A 76 -5.41 18.38 -4.63
CA GLY A 76 -6.12 19.63 -4.47
C GLY A 76 -5.20 20.81 -4.13
N VAL A 77 -4.19 20.61 -3.27
CA VAL A 77 -3.19 21.64 -2.96
C VAL A 77 -2.38 22.02 -4.21
N ALA A 78 -1.89 21.04 -4.97
CA ALA A 78 -1.11 21.29 -6.19
C ALA A 78 -1.95 22.00 -7.26
N GLU A 79 -3.21 21.61 -7.46
CA GLU A 79 -4.12 22.25 -8.40
C GLU A 79 -4.45 23.68 -7.98
N CYS A 80 -4.73 23.90 -6.68
CA CYS A 80 -4.97 25.23 -6.17
C CYS A 80 -3.74 26.14 -6.35
N LEU A 81 -2.55 25.64 -6.03
CA LEU A 81 -1.31 26.40 -6.22
C LEU A 81 -1.08 26.73 -7.68
N ALA A 82 -1.22 25.77 -8.58
CA ALA A 82 -1.07 25.99 -10.04
C ALA A 82 -2.13 26.95 -10.60
N ALA A 83 -3.30 27.02 -9.98
CA ALA A 83 -4.37 27.95 -10.37
C ALA A 83 -4.17 29.37 -9.83
N THR A 84 -3.26 29.58 -8.85
CA THR A 84 -3.01 30.93 -8.31
C THR A 84 -2.49 31.87 -9.39
N GLN A 85 -2.92 33.12 -9.31
CA GLN A 85 -2.50 34.12 -10.28
C GLN A 85 -0.99 34.37 -10.19
N ILE A 86 -0.42 34.30 -8.99
CA ILE A 86 1.02 34.52 -8.78
C ILE A 86 1.88 33.51 -9.53
N VAL A 87 1.51 32.21 -9.50
CA VAL A 87 2.22 31.16 -10.26
C VAL A 87 2.10 31.39 -11.75
N ARG A 88 0.89 31.73 -12.22
CA ARG A 88 0.64 32.01 -13.64
C ARG A 88 1.41 33.22 -14.14
N ASP A 89 1.39 34.31 -13.37
CA ASP A 89 2.05 35.55 -13.74
C ASP A 89 3.58 35.38 -13.71
N THR A 90 4.12 34.59 -12.75
CA THR A 90 5.56 34.33 -12.66
C THR A 90 6.08 33.40 -13.76
N THR A 91 5.22 32.53 -14.31
CA THR A 91 5.57 31.59 -15.39
C THR A 91 5.04 32.01 -16.75
N SER A 92 4.51 33.24 -16.89
CA SER A 92 3.93 33.71 -18.13
C SER A 92 5.01 34.05 -19.19
N GLU A 93 4.61 34.01 -20.48
CA GLU A 93 5.52 34.27 -21.61
C GLU A 93 5.99 35.73 -21.72
N GLU A 94 5.32 36.64 -21.01
CA GLU A 94 5.59 38.08 -21.09
C GLU A 94 6.78 38.52 -20.25
N ILE A 95 7.29 37.64 -19.38
CA ILE A 95 8.41 37.95 -18.48
C ILE A 95 9.73 37.80 -19.24
N LYS A 96 10.37 38.92 -19.45
CA LYS A 96 11.74 38.99 -19.96
C LYS A 96 12.70 38.97 -18.79
N GLY A 97 13.43 37.90 -18.68
CA GLY A 97 14.33 37.62 -17.52
C GLY A 97 13.93 36.32 -16.87
N GLY A 98 14.73 35.82 -15.96
CA GLY A 98 14.41 34.60 -15.19
C GLY A 98 13.35 34.85 -14.11
N MET A 99 12.91 33.80 -13.49
CA MET A 99 11.97 33.85 -12.34
C MET A 99 12.48 34.77 -11.23
N ALA A 100 13.79 34.79 -10.98
CA ALA A 100 14.40 35.58 -9.93
C ALA A 100 14.42 37.09 -10.22
N GLU A 101 14.30 37.51 -11.49
CA GLU A 101 14.29 38.91 -11.89
C GLU A 101 12.87 39.49 -11.92
N ASN A 102 11.87 38.67 -11.63
CA ASN A 102 10.49 39.04 -11.59
C ASN A 102 10.15 39.76 -10.28
N ASP A 103 9.42 40.88 -10.37
CA ASP A 103 8.93 41.64 -9.20
C ASP A 103 8.02 40.80 -8.30
N LEU A 104 7.46 39.70 -8.80
CA LEU A 104 6.60 38.77 -8.05
C LEU A 104 7.40 37.64 -7.33
N TYR A 105 8.72 37.56 -7.51
CA TYR A 105 9.55 36.49 -6.96
C TYR A 105 9.37 36.30 -5.45
N GLU A 106 9.46 37.36 -4.68
CA GLU A 106 9.31 37.31 -3.22
C GLU A 106 7.89 36.86 -2.82
N SER A 107 6.88 37.31 -3.54
CA SER A 107 5.49 36.92 -3.28
C SER A 107 5.22 35.45 -3.67
N LEU A 108 5.88 34.95 -4.71
CA LEU A 108 5.83 33.54 -5.07
C LEU A 108 6.50 32.69 -4.00
N LEU A 109 7.71 33.06 -3.58
CA LEU A 109 8.46 32.37 -2.53
C LEU A 109 7.66 32.29 -1.23
N GLU A 110 7.05 33.40 -0.81
CA GLU A 110 6.19 33.43 0.38
C GLU A 110 4.98 32.50 0.22
N THR A 111 4.36 32.46 -0.96
CA THR A 111 3.25 31.56 -1.25
C THR A 111 3.67 30.09 -1.12
N LEU A 112 4.86 29.73 -1.65
CA LEU A 112 5.39 28.37 -1.53
C LEU A 112 5.69 27.98 -0.08
N ARG A 113 6.25 28.92 0.70
CA ARG A 113 6.50 28.72 2.14
C ARG A 113 5.22 28.46 2.92
N LEU A 114 4.21 29.28 2.72
CA LEU A 114 2.91 29.12 3.39
C LEU A 114 2.29 27.76 3.11
N VAL A 115 2.37 27.27 1.88
CA VAL A 115 1.87 25.95 1.52
C VAL A 115 2.67 24.83 2.20
N GLN A 116 3.99 24.97 2.29
CA GLN A 116 4.83 24.00 3.01
C GLN A 116 4.56 24.01 4.51
N GLU A 117 4.47 25.19 5.12
CA GLU A 117 4.27 25.36 6.57
C GLU A 117 2.89 24.86 7.04
N ASP A 118 1.86 24.89 6.15
CA ASP A 118 0.52 24.37 6.46
C ASP A 118 0.54 22.85 6.78
N ASP A 119 1.50 22.11 6.23
CA ASP A 119 1.68 20.68 6.50
C ASP A 119 3.15 20.24 6.48
N ALA A 120 3.97 20.93 7.28
CA ALA A 120 5.43 20.72 7.34
C ALA A 120 5.84 19.31 7.79
N GLU A 121 4.93 18.52 8.36
CA GLU A 121 5.19 17.12 8.73
C GLU A 121 5.19 16.19 7.51
N ASN A 122 4.47 16.56 6.44
CA ASN A 122 4.27 15.70 5.26
C ASN A 122 4.79 16.30 3.95
N ILE A 123 5.10 17.61 3.95
CA ILE A 123 5.60 18.34 2.77
C ILE A 123 7.05 18.76 3.03
N ASP A 124 7.99 18.10 2.41
CA ASP A 124 9.41 18.46 2.51
C ASP A 124 9.67 19.78 1.77
N TYR A 125 9.22 19.88 0.52
CA TYR A 125 9.38 21.06 -0.33
C TYR A 125 8.18 21.26 -1.23
N VAL A 126 7.86 22.54 -1.47
CA VAL A 126 6.97 22.97 -2.55
C VAL A 126 7.83 23.73 -3.56
N TRP A 127 7.64 23.46 -4.83
CA TRP A 127 8.42 24.11 -5.88
C TRP A 127 7.60 24.41 -7.12
N VAL A 128 8.03 25.42 -7.84
CA VAL A 128 7.49 25.82 -9.15
C VAL A 128 8.65 25.83 -10.15
N ALA A 129 8.44 25.21 -11.31
CA ALA A 129 9.38 25.23 -12.40
C ALA A 129 8.78 25.91 -13.64
N ASP A 130 9.54 26.80 -14.23
CA ASP A 130 9.27 27.28 -15.59
C ASP A 130 10.02 26.39 -16.59
N LEU A 131 9.27 25.55 -17.29
CA LEU A 131 9.82 24.59 -18.24
C LEU A 131 10.38 25.26 -19.51
N LYS A 132 10.12 26.54 -19.74
CA LYS A 132 10.65 27.30 -20.88
C LYS A 132 12.02 27.86 -20.59
N THR A 133 12.17 28.51 -19.42
CA THR A 133 13.47 29.04 -18.98
C THR A 133 14.34 27.93 -18.40
N GLY A 134 13.76 26.84 -17.91
CA GLY A 134 14.46 25.77 -17.22
C GLY A 134 14.83 26.12 -15.79
N GLU A 135 14.17 27.13 -15.21
CA GLU A 135 14.39 27.54 -13.83
C GLU A 135 13.39 26.86 -12.89
N LEU A 136 13.82 26.66 -11.64
CA LEU A 136 12.98 26.10 -10.57
C LEU A 136 13.26 26.83 -9.27
N ILE A 137 12.20 27.25 -8.57
CA ILE A 137 12.24 27.80 -7.24
C ILE A 137 11.61 26.86 -6.23
N GLN A 138 12.25 26.70 -5.08
CA GLN A 138 11.74 25.93 -3.94
C GLN A 138 11.29 26.84 -2.80
N SER A 139 10.43 26.30 -1.94
CA SER A 139 9.90 27.01 -0.76
C SER A 139 10.97 27.42 0.25
N ASP A 140 12.12 26.76 0.28
CA ASP A 140 13.26 27.14 1.11
C ASP A 140 14.07 28.35 0.55
N GLY A 141 13.70 28.84 -0.62
CA GLY A 141 14.39 29.93 -1.32
C GLY A 141 15.49 29.46 -2.26
N THR A 142 15.70 28.16 -2.41
CA THR A 142 16.65 27.65 -3.39
C THR A 142 16.13 27.90 -4.80
N LEU A 143 16.94 28.57 -5.61
CA LEU A 143 16.69 28.81 -7.02
C LEU A 143 17.68 28.01 -7.87
N PHE A 144 17.17 27.14 -8.69
CA PHE A 144 17.94 26.45 -9.74
C PHE A 144 17.81 27.22 -11.04
N LYS A 145 18.96 27.58 -11.61
CA LYS A 145 19.03 28.29 -12.88
C LYS A 145 18.89 27.35 -14.08
N SER A 146 18.64 27.93 -15.24
CA SER A 146 18.59 27.20 -16.49
C SER A 146 19.81 26.29 -16.69
N GLY A 147 19.57 25.00 -16.92
CA GLY A 147 20.58 23.98 -17.15
C GLY A 147 21.15 23.33 -15.87
N GLU A 148 20.81 23.79 -14.67
CA GLU A 148 21.22 23.12 -13.43
C GLU A 148 20.41 21.88 -13.15
N ILE A 149 19.18 21.81 -13.65
CA ILE A 149 18.33 20.61 -13.55
C ILE A 149 18.02 20.08 -14.95
N ASP A 150 18.32 18.79 -15.17
CA ASP A 150 17.85 18.09 -16.37
C ASP A 150 16.43 17.56 -16.13
N PHE A 151 15.42 18.33 -16.53
CA PHE A 151 14.03 17.93 -16.45
C PHE A 151 13.72 16.71 -17.34
N ASN A 152 14.36 16.61 -18.52
CA ASN A 152 14.06 15.52 -19.45
C ASN A 152 14.49 14.14 -18.91
N GLY A 153 15.49 14.11 -18.04
CA GLY A 153 15.94 12.91 -17.33
C GLY A 153 15.03 12.50 -16.17
N ARG A 154 14.04 13.31 -15.80
CA ARG A 154 13.16 13.04 -14.66
C ARG A 154 11.90 12.28 -15.07
N SER A 155 11.60 11.20 -14.37
CA SER A 155 10.42 10.37 -14.65
C SER A 155 9.10 11.15 -14.56
N TRP A 156 8.98 12.04 -13.58
CA TRP A 156 7.81 12.87 -13.40
C TRP A 156 7.57 13.84 -14.59
N TYR A 157 8.63 14.37 -15.19
CA TYR A 157 8.50 15.30 -16.32
C TYR A 157 7.84 14.62 -17.53
N THR A 158 8.29 13.42 -17.87
CA THR A 158 7.69 12.64 -18.96
C THR A 158 6.21 12.34 -18.68
N LEU A 159 5.86 12.02 -17.43
CA LEU A 159 4.48 11.73 -17.04
C LEU A 159 3.58 12.95 -17.13
N ILE A 160 4.02 14.12 -16.63
CA ILE A 160 3.27 15.38 -16.72
C ILE A 160 3.06 15.76 -18.17
N ASN A 161 4.13 15.70 -18.96
CA ASN A 161 4.07 16.12 -20.37
C ASN A 161 3.11 15.26 -21.20
N ASN A 162 3.00 13.97 -20.87
CA ASN A 162 2.09 13.05 -21.54
C ASN A 162 0.64 13.19 -21.07
N LYS A 163 0.41 13.36 -19.76
CA LYS A 163 -0.93 13.39 -19.19
C LYS A 163 -1.54 14.79 -19.16
N LYS A 164 -0.71 15.82 -19.03
CA LYS A 164 -1.13 17.23 -18.84
C LYS A 164 -2.11 17.41 -17.69
N ASP A 165 -1.86 16.70 -16.61
CA ASP A 165 -2.74 16.59 -15.44
C ASP A 165 -1.91 16.42 -14.19
N THR A 166 -2.51 16.60 -13.02
CA THR A 166 -1.88 16.31 -11.73
C THR A 166 -1.56 14.83 -11.62
N ILE A 167 -0.35 14.51 -11.21
CA ILE A 167 0.14 13.13 -11.11
C ILE A 167 0.81 12.87 -9.76
N THR A 168 0.79 11.61 -9.35
CA THR A 168 1.70 11.07 -8.32
C THR A 168 2.75 10.20 -9.00
N THR A 169 3.98 10.34 -8.61
CA THR A 169 5.08 9.50 -9.09
C THR A 169 5.55 8.55 -7.99
N GLU A 170 6.29 7.53 -8.39
CA GLU A 170 7.10 6.75 -7.45
C GLU A 170 8.17 7.65 -6.81
N SER A 171 8.69 7.23 -5.65
CA SER A 171 9.79 7.96 -5.02
C SER A 171 11.01 7.98 -5.93
N TYR A 172 11.64 9.13 -6.04
CA TYR A 172 12.85 9.34 -6.83
C TYR A 172 13.88 10.12 -6.01
N ALA A 173 15.15 10.02 -6.39
CA ALA A 173 16.19 10.79 -5.73
C ALA A 173 15.97 12.29 -5.96
N SER A 174 16.02 13.07 -4.89
CA SER A 174 15.96 14.53 -4.97
C SER A 174 17.14 15.07 -5.82
N ALA A 175 16.96 16.26 -6.40
CA ALA A 175 18.06 16.97 -7.05
C ALA A 175 19.15 17.42 -6.05
N ASN A 176 18.80 17.49 -4.78
CA ASN A 176 19.69 17.92 -3.70
C ASN A 176 20.46 16.77 -3.02
N GLY A 177 20.35 15.51 -3.49
CA GLY A 177 21.07 14.33 -3.00
C GLY A 177 20.24 13.40 -2.17
#